data_b1f5a6eacc3ddb4e4d99d19f2a4b8c92
#
_entry.id   b1f5a6eacc3ddb4e4d99d19f2a4b8c92
#
_cell.length_a   1.000
_cell.length_b   1.000
_cell.length_c   1.000
_cell.angle_alpha   90.00
_cell.angle_beta   90.00
_cell.angle_gamma   90.00
#
_symmetry.space_group_name_H-M   'P 1'
#
loop_
_entity.id
_entity.type
_entity.pdbx_description
1 polymer ?
#
loop_
_entity_poly.entity_id
_entity_poly.type
_entity_poly.pdbx_seq_one_letter_code
_entity_poly.pdbx_strand_id
1 'polypeptide(L)'
;DAWRAFFGALGDAEMDVKAEAKGPSWARADWPPVPHDDLTQALTGEWEEVEVKAATTKIQAGAAKAGVDASNAAVRQAVLDSIRALMIIRAYRIRGHLIANLDPLGLTEHTPHPELDPKSYGFTEADMDRPIFIDKVLGLDFANMRQILDIVRRTYCGTFALQYMHISNPEEAGWLKERIEGYDKEIKFTREGRKAILNKMVEAEGFEKFLHVKY
;
A
#
# COMPACT_ATOMS: atom_id res chain seq x y z
N ASP A 1 44.68 -29.04 -7.23
CA ASP A 1 45.31 -28.73 -5.94
C ASP A 1 45.50 -27.24 -5.69
N ALA A 2 45.55 -26.37 -6.72
CA ALA A 2 45.65 -24.92 -6.57
C ALA A 2 44.43 -24.31 -5.79
N TRP A 3 43.22 -24.82 -6.03
CA TRP A 3 42.01 -24.41 -5.32
C TRP A 3 42.02 -24.77 -3.83
N ARG A 4 42.54 -25.95 -3.46
CA ARG A 4 42.69 -26.35 -2.07
C ARG A 4 43.74 -25.50 -1.34
N ALA A 5 44.80 -25.12 -1.99
CA ALA A 5 45.81 -24.21 -1.45
C ALA A 5 45.25 -22.81 -1.28
N PHE A 6 44.43 -22.32 -2.22
CA PHE A 6 43.76 -21.03 -2.15
C PHE A 6 42.75 -20.98 -0.98
N PHE A 7 41.85 -21.95 -0.89
CA PHE A 7 40.90 -22.00 0.19
C PHE A 7 41.53 -22.33 1.57
N GLY A 8 42.65 -23.05 1.61
CA GLY A 8 43.40 -23.29 2.82
C GLY A 8 44.20 -22.08 3.33
N ALA A 9 44.49 -21.14 2.41
CA ALA A 9 45.15 -19.88 2.76
C ALA A 9 44.18 -18.80 3.18
N LEU A 10 42.86 -18.97 2.91
CA LEU A 10 41.77 -18.19 3.50
C LEU A 10 41.62 -18.66 4.95
N GLY A 11 42.54 -18.22 5.81
CA GLY A 11 42.42 -18.50 7.25
C GLY A 11 41.19 -17.83 7.81
N ASP A 12 40.37 -18.62 8.48
CA ASP A 12 39.24 -18.12 9.32
C ASP A 12 39.78 -17.37 10.53
N ALA A 13 40.56 -16.31 10.32
CA ALA A 13 40.96 -15.44 11.39
C ALA A 13 39.71 -14.71 11.91
N GLU A 14 39.49 -14.76 13.22
CA GLU A 14 38.34 -14.14 13.89
C GLU A 14 38.19 -12.63 13.52
N MET A 15 39.31 -11.99 13.16
CA MET A 15 39.35 -10.63 12.66
C MET A 15 38.74 -10.48 11.27
N ASP A 16 38.93 -11.46 10.36
CA ASP A 16 38.41 -11.40 9.00
C ASP A 16 36.89 -11.62 8.98
N VAL A 17 36.42 -12.54 9.81
CA VAL A 17 34.97 -12.77 10.01
C VAL A 17 34.28 -11.53 10.60
N LYS A 18 34.94 -10.84 11.55
CA LYS A 18 34.41 -9.59 12.10
C LYS A 18 34.48 -8.41 11.10
N ALA A 19 35.45 -8.41 10.21
CA ALA A 19 35.54 -7.40 9.16
C ALA A 19 34.47 -7.60 8.09
N GLU A 20 34.25 -8.85 7.68
CA GLU A 20 33.18 -9.19 6.72
C GLU A 20 31.76 -8.99 7.30
N ALA A 21 31.59 -9.29 8.59
CA ALA A 21 30.32 -9.05 9.28
C ALA A 21 29.94 -7.57 9.37
N LYS A 22 30.90 -6.64 9.20
CA LYS A 22 30.65 -5.19 9.10
C LYS A 22 30.16 -4.75 7.72
N GLY A 23 30.08 -5.65 6.78
CA GLY A 23 29.72 -5.37 5.39
C GLY A 23 30.92 -4.88 4.55
N PRO A 24 30.68 -4.63 3.28
CA PRO A 24 31.74 -4.26 2.35
C PRO A 24 32.41 -2.93 2.72
N SER A 25 33.73 -2.83 2.47
CA SER A 25 34.54 -1.66 2.85
C SER A 25 34.07 -0.32 2.20
N TRP A 26 33.30 -0.40 1.13
CA TRP A 26 32.68 0.74 0.48
C TRP A 26 31.28 1.08 1.05
N ALA A 27 30.75 0.26 1.97
CA ALA A 27 29.49 0.56 2.60
C ALA A 27 29.65 1.77 3.51
N ARG A 28 28.86 2.78 3.27
CA ARG A 28 28.83 3.98 4.13
C ARG A 28 28.15 3.61 5.44
N ALA A 29 28.60 4.23 6.55
CA ALA A 29 27.99 4.03 7.89
C ALA A 29 26.52 4.49 7.94
N ASP A 30 26.16 5.39 7.02
CA ASP A 30 24.83 5.94 6.83
C ASP A 30 24.05 5.26 5.67
N TRP A 31 24.52 4.09 5.17
CA TRP A 31 23.89 3.36 4.10
C TRP A 31 23.48 1.93 4.53
N PRO A 32 22.29 1.44 4.14
CA PRO A 32 21.29 2.20 3.39
C PRO A 32 20.75 3.37 4.21
N PRO A 33 20.48 4.52 3.58
CA PRO A 33 19.73 5.55 4.27
C PRO A 33 18.45 4.88 4.76
N VAL A 34 18.18 4.97 6.07
CA VAL A 34 16.90 4.52 6.61
C VAL A 34 15.87 5.41 5.91
N PRO A 35 15.07 4.89 5.00
CA PRO A 35 14.09 5.72 4.33
C PRO A 35 13.09 6.16 5.38
N HIS A 36 13.04 7.44 5.67
CA HIS A 36 11.98 8.06 6.47
C HIS A 36 10.77 8.37 5.58
N ASP A 37 10.41 7.40 4.74
CA ASP A 37 9.20 7.50 3.96
C ASP A 37 8.03 6.84 4.72
N ASP A 38 6.82 7.19 4.31
CA ASP A 38 5.59 6.62 4.86
C ASP A 38 5.58 5.07 4.83
N LEU A 39 6.35 4.44 3.94
CA LEU A 39 6.43 2.98 3.85
C LEU A 39 7.22 2.38 5.00
N THR A 40 8.37 2.96 5.29
CA THR A 40 9.23 2.49 6.38
C THR A 40 8.56 2.72 7.72
N GLN A 41 7.96 3.90 7.91
CA GLN A 41 7.21 4.22 9.13
C GLN A 41 6.01 3.29 9.34
N ALA A 42 5.29 2.93 8.27
CA ALA A 42 4.18 1.99 8.36
C ALA A 42 4.65 0.55 8.65
N LEU A 43 5.86 0.16 8.22
CA LEU A 43 6.43 -1.17 8.47
C LEU A 43 7.05 -1.28 9.87
N THR A 44 7.70 -0.22 10.36
CA THR A 44 8.35 -0.19 11.66
C THR A 44 7.41 0.22 12.79
N GLY A 45 6.30 0.88 12.47
CA GLY A 45 5.38 1.45 13.47
C GLY A 45 5.95 2.70 14.16
N GLU A 46 7.08 3.20 13.72
CA GLU A 46 7.73 4.39 14.24
C GLU A 46 7.21 5.64 13.53
N TRP A 47 6.14 6.22 14.06
CA TRP A 47 5.62 7.50 13.59
C TRP A 47 6.37 8.64 14.32
N GLU A 48 6.86 9.62 13.57
CA GLU A 48 7.46 10.79 14.18
C GLU A 48 6.42 11.52 15.05
N GLU A 49 6.82 11.91 16.25
CA GLU A 49 5.96 12.70 17.17
C GLU A 49 5.44 13.99 16.54
N VAL A 50 6.13 14.50 15.52
CA VAL A 50 5.77 15.71 14.77
C VAL A 50 4.52 15.48 13.93
N GLU A 51 4.39 14.31 13.28
CA GLU A 51 3.20 13.98 12.45
C GLU A 51 1.97 13.74 13.31
N VAL A 52 2.13 13.06 14.44
CA VAL A 52 1.05 12.86 15.42
C VAL A 52 0.58 14.20 15.98
N LYS A 53 1.50 15.13 16.29
CA LYS A 53 1.18 16.48 16.75
C LYS A 53 0.49 17.31 15.67
N ALA A 54 0.95 17.24 14.41
CA ALA A 54 0.36 17.95 13.29
C ALA A 54 -1.07 17.44 12.99
N ALA A 55 -1.26 16.11 13.00
CA ALA A 55 -2.59 15.50 12.85
C ALA A 55 -3.53 15.90 14.00
N THR A 56 -3.04 15.88 15.24
CA THR A 56 -3.79 16.30 16.42
C THR A 56 -4.24 17.76 16.32
N THR A 57 -3.35 18.65 15.88
CA THR A 57 -3.65 20.08 15.71
C THR A 57 -4.70 20.32 14.63
N LYS A 58 -4.61 19.64 13.49
CA LYS A 58 -5.61 19.71 12.41
C LYS A 58 -6.98 19.21 12.86
N ILE A 59 -7.03 18.10 13.58
CA ILE A 59 -8.26 17.51 14.11
C ILE A 59 -8.90 18.44 15.17
N GLN A 60 -8.09 19.01 16.07
CA GLN A 60 -8.56 19.99 17.06
C GLN A 60 -9.14 21.24 16.39
N ALA A 61 -8.47 21.76 15.37
CA ALA A 61 -8.94 22.90 14.60
C ALA A 61 -10.25 22.59 13.84
N GLY A 62 -10.39 21.38 13.31
CA GLY A 62 -11.61 20.88 12.67
C GLY A 62 -12.76 20.70 13.65
N ALA A 63 -12.50 20.13 14.81
CA ALA A 63 -13.47 19.96 15.89
C ALA A 63 -13.96 21.31 16.46
N ALA A 64 -13.05 22.27 16.64
CA ALA A 64 -13.39 23.62 17.07
C ALA A 64 -14.28 24.34 16.05
N LYS A 65 -14.03 24.18 14.74
CA LYS A 65 -14.90 24.71 13.67
C LYS A 65 -16.28 24.06 13.64
N ALA A 66 -16.36 22.79 14.01
CA ALA A 66 -17.62 22.04 14.08
C ALA A 66 -18.42 22.24 15.38
N GLY A 67 -17.90 23.03 16.34
CA GLY A 67 -18.57 23.29 17.64
C GLY A 67 -18.66 22.06 18.55
N VAL A 68 -17.79 21.06 18.32
CA VAL A 68 -17.73 19.84 19.12
C VAL A 68 -16.78 20.07 20.30
N ASP A 69 -17.34 20.02 21.51
CA ASP A 69 -16.59 20.10 22.77
C ASP A 69 -15.82 18.76 22.93
N ALA A 70 -14.63 18.71 22.34
CA ALA A 70 -13.82 17.50 22.32
C ALA A 70 -13.10 17.33 23.65
N SER A 71 -13.59 16.46 24.52
CA SER A 71 -12.81 15.95 25.65
C SER A 71 -11.47 15.40 25.12
N ASN A 72 -10.39 15.53 25.89
CA ASN A 72 -9.08 14.98 25.51
C ASN A 72 -9.14 13.50 25.09
N ALA A 73 -10.07 12.72 25.65
CA ALA A 73 -10.28 11.32 25.29
C ALA A 73 -10.94 11.15 23.91
N ALA A 74 -11.94 11.97 23.57
CA ALA A 74 -12.60 11.92 22.26
C ALA A 74 -11.66 12.35 21.13
N VAL A 75 -10.85 13.38 21.35
CA VAL A 75 -9.83 13.84 20.40
C VAL A 75 -8.80 12.75 20.18
N ARG A 76 -8.31 12.13 21.25
CA ARG A 76 -7.34 11.02 21.17
C ARG A 76 -7.93 9.84 20.39
N GLN A 77 -9.18 9.48 20.61
CA GLN A 77 -9.84 8.40 19.88
C GLN A 77 -9.96 8.77 18.38
N ALA A 78 -10.36 9.99 18.06
CA ALA A 78 -10.46 10.44 16.67
C ALA A 78 -9.11 10.41 15.94
N VAL A 79 -8.02 10.79 16.62
CA VAL A 79 -6.65 10.68 16.07
C VAL A 79 -6.28 9.24 15.81
N LEU A 80 -6.53 8.33 16.76
CA LEU A 80 -6.25 6.91 16.61
C LEU A 80 -7.05 6.30 15.45
N ASP A 81 -8.32 6.66 15.32
CA ASP A 81 -9.15 6.18 14.22
C ASP A 81 -8.65 6.68 12.86
N SER A 82 -8.20 7.93 12.77
CA SER A 82 -7.63 8.49 11.55
C SER A 82 -6.34 7.76 11.14
N ILE A 83 -5.41 7.56 12.08
CA ILE A 83 -4.16 6.84 11.82
C ILE A 83 -4.47 5.40 11.36
N ARG A 84 -5.33 4.69 12.07
CA ARG A 84 -5.71 3.31 11.74
C ARG A 84 -6.41 3.21 10.38
N ALA A 85 -7.28 4.17 10.04
CA ALA A 85 -7.92 4.24 8.74
C ALA A 85 -6.92 4.47 7.61
N LEU A 86 -5.95 5.35 7.79
CA LEU A 86 -4.86 5.57 6.83
C LEU A 86 -3.98 4.32 6.66
N MET A 87 -3.71 3.61 7.75
CA MET A 87 -2.97 2.34 7.70
C MET A 87 -3.71 1.27 6.87
N ILE A 88 -5.01 1.12 7.06
CA ILE A 88 -5.79 0.14 6.28
C ILE A 88 -5.89 0.53 4.79
N ILE A 89 -6.08 1.81 4.48
CA ILE A 89 -6.04 2.31 3.10
C ILE A 89 -4.70 1.94 2.45
N ARG A 90 -3.60 2.17 3.16
CA ARG A 90 -2.27 1.80 2.69
C ARG A 90 -2.10 0.29 2.51
N ALA A 91 -2.60 -0.51 3.43
CA ALA A 91 -2.57 -1.97 3.31
C ALA A 91 -3.28 -2.44 2.03
N TYR A 92 -4.42 -1.86 1.68
CA TYR A 92 -5.10 -2.17 0.42
C TYR A 92 -4.31 -1.73 -0.82
N ARG A 93 -3.61 -0.58 -0.79
CA ARG A 93 -2.72 -0.15 -1.88
C ARG A 93 -1.59 -1.13 -2.15
N ILE A 94 -1.07 -1.76 -1.10
CA ILE A 94 0.07 -2.69 -1.19
C ILE A 94 -0.40 -4.12 -1.44
N ARG A 95 -1.45 -4.58 -0.77
CA ARG A 95 -1.85 -6.00 -0.69
C ARG A 95 -3.25 -6.29 -1.21
N GLY A 96 -4.02 -5.29 -1.64
CA GLY A 96 -5.38 -5.48 -2.13
C GLY A 96 -5.47 -6.48 -3.29
N HIS A 97 -4.42 -6.52 -4.13
CA HIS A 97 -4.33 -7.48 -5.24
C HIS A 97 -4.36 -8.95 -4.79
N LEU A 98 -3.97 -9.27 -3.54
CA LEU A 98 -3.97 -10.65 -3.03
C LEU A 98 -5.38 -11.23 -2.88
N ILE A 99 -6.40 -10.37 -2.71
CA ILE A 99 -7.80 -10.80 -2.61
C ILE A 99 -8.63 -10.34 -3.83
N ALA A 100 -7.97 -9.87 -4.88
CA ALA A 100 -8.63 -9.48 -6.12
C ALA A 100 -9.13 -10.72 -6.87
N ASN A 101 -10.32 -10.61 -7.48
CA ASN A 101 -10.90 -11.68 -8.27
C ASN A 101 -10.30 -11.71 -9.68
N LEU A 102 -9.07 -12.23 -9.80
CA LEU A 102 -8.29 -12.27 -11.04
C LEU A 102 -8.51 -13.57 -11.82
N ASP A 103 -9.20 -14.54 -11.25
CA ASP A 103 -9.47 -15.82 -11.88
C ASP A 103 -10.91 -15.85 -12.45
N PRO A 104 -11.07 -15.73 -13.78
CA PRO A 104 -12.39 -15.75 -14.41
C PRO A 104 -13.07 -17.12 -14.35
N LEU A 105 -12.33 -18.18 -14.07
CA LEU A 105 -12.85 -19.55 -13.95
C LEU A 105 -13.20 -19.91 -12.50
N GLY A 106 -12.78 -19.09 -11.53
CA GLY A 106 -13.09 -19.32 -10.11
C GLY A 106 -12.44 -20.57 -9.53
N LEU A 107 -11.28 -20.96 -10.05
CA LEU A 107 -10.52 -22.14 -9.59
C LEU A 107 -9.63 -21.82 -8.38
N THR A 108 -9.36 -20.53 -8.16
CA THR A 108 -8.50 -20.07 -7.07
C THR A 108 -9.33 -19.69 -5.85
N GLU A 109 -9.03 -20.30 -4.71
CA GLU A 109 -9.63 -19.90 -3.43
C GLU A 109 -8.95 -18.64 -2.89
N HIS A 110 -9.75 -17.63 -2.55
CA HIS A 110 -9.25 -16.40 -1.96
C HIS A 110 -9.09 -16.58 -0.44
N THR A 111 -7.85 -16.51 0.02
CA THR A 111 -7.56 -16.55 1.45
C THR A 111 -7.63 -15.12 2.02
N PRO A 112 -8.45 -14.88 3.06
CA PRO A 112 -8.48 -13.58 3.72
C PRO A 112 -7.09 -13.20 4.23
N HIS A 113 -6.69 -11.94 4.00
CA HIS A 113 -5.42 -11.43 4.47
C HIS A 113 -5.63 -10.60 5.73
N PRO A 114 -4.94 -10.88 6.87
CA PRO A 114 -5.18 -10.19 8.14
C PRO A 114 -5.02 -8.67 8.06
N GLU A 115 -4.04 -8.17 7.29
CA GLU A 115 -3.82 -6.73 7.12
C GLU A 115 -4.94 -6.01 6.34
N LEU A 116 -5.84 -6.74 5.70
CA LEU A 116 -6.99 -6.18 4.98
C LEU A 116 -8.28 -6.24 5.82
N ASP A 117 -8.20 -6.79 7.04
CA ASP A 117 -9.32 -6.86 7.97
C ASP A 117 -9.28 -5.65 8.93
N PRO A 118 -10.32 -4.81 8.99
CA PRO A 118 -10.41 -3.70 9.95
C PRO A 118 -10.23 -4.12 11.41
N LYS A 119 -10.60 -5.34 11.75
CA LYS A 119 -10.43 -5.88 13.11
C LYS A 119 -8.98 -5.91 13.54
N SER A 120 -8.05 -6.17 12.62
CA SER A 120 -6.61 -6.17 12.89
C SER A 120 -6.09 -4.79 13.31
N TYR A 121 -6.82 -3.74 12.98
CA TYR A 121 -6.53 -2.35 13.37
C TYR A 121 -7.36 -1.88 14.57
N GLY A 122 -8.09 -2.81 15.21
CA GLY A 122 -8.87 -2.52 16.40
C GLY A 122 -10.23 -1.85 16.14
N PHE A 123 -10.75 -1.90 14.90
CA PHE A 123 -12.12 -1.49 14.61
C PHE A 123 -13.08 -2.64 14.92
N THR A 124 -14.15 -2.30 15.64
CA THR A 124 -15.28 -3.20 15.91
C THR A 124 -16.46 -2.87 15.00
N GLU A 125 -17.47 -3.72 14.96
CA GLU A 125 -18.67 -3.45 14.18
C GLU A 125 -19.37 -2.14 14.60
N ALA A 126 -19.29 -1.78 15.86
CA ALA A 126 -19.83 -0.53 16.39
C ALA A 126 -19.11 0.73 15.88
N ASP A 127 -17.87 0.58 15.44
CA ASP A 127 -17.03 1.68 14.96
C ASP A 127 -17.16 1.92 13.45
N MET A 128 -17.78 0.97 12.73
CA MET A 128 -17.79 0.96 11.26
C MET A 128 -18.51 2.16 10.64
N ASP A 129 -19.46 2.74 11.33
CA ASP A 129 -20.27 3.87 10.84
C ASP A 129 -19.84 5.23 11.41
N ARG A 130 -18.86 5.23 12.32
CA ARG A 130 -18.34 6.47 12.92
C ARG A 130 -17.55 7.28 11.87
N PRO A 131 -17.80 8.61 11.76
CA PRO A 131 -17.03 9.45 10.85
C PRO A 131 -15.56 9.57 11.29
N ILE A 132 -14.66 9.33 10.37
CA ILE A 132 -13.21 9.36 10.56
C ILE A 132 -12.66 10.45 9.64
N PHE A 133 -11.77 11.28 10.14
CA PHE A 133 -11.07 12.28 9.35
C PHE A 133 -9.92 11.62 8.56
N ILE A 134 -9.93 11.78 7.24
CA ILE A 134 -8.94 11.19 6.33
C ILE A 134 -8.23 12.21 5.43
N ASP A 135 -8.39 13.51 5.69
CA ASP A 135 -7.67 14.63 5.05
C ASP A 135 -7.59 14.51 3.52
N LYS A 136 -8.73 14.36 2.87
CA LYS A 136 -8.88 14.22 1.39
C LYS A 136 -8.27 12.95 0.77
N VAL A 137 -7.75 12.06 1.58
CA VAL A 137 -7.41 10.72 1.09
C VAL A 137 -8.70 10.06 0.59
N LEU A 138 -8.63 9.39 -0.56
CA LEU A 138 -9.79 8.88 -1.30
C LEU A 138 -10.77 9.98 -1.79
N GLY A 139 -10.34 11.25 -1.82
CA GLY A 139 -11.15 12.39 -2.25
C GLY A 139 -12.19 12.88 -1.23
N LEU A 140 -12.14 12.39 0.00
CA LEU A 140 -13.08 12.71 1.07
C LEU A 140 -12.37 13.33 2.28
N ASP A 141 -12.93 14.38 2.87
CA ASP A 141 -12.40 14.94 4.12
C ASP A 141 -12.72 14.01 5.30
N PHE A 142 -13.92 13.46 5.32
CA PHE A 142 -14.39 12.49 6.30
C PHE A 142 -15.02 11.30 5.59
N ALA A 143 -14.77 10.10 6.09
CA ALA A 143 -15.42 8.88 5.66
C ALA A 143 -15.60 7.93 6.84
N ASN A 144 -16.62 7.09 6.81
CA ASN A 144 -16.70 5.99 7.75
C ASN A 144 -15.95 4.75 7.22
N MET A 145 -15.69 3.77 8.07
CA MET A 145 -14.91 2.60 7.68
C MET A 145 -15.57 1.80 6.55
N ARG A 146 -16.90 1.74 6.49
CA ARG A 146 -17.62 1.06 5.40
C ARG A 146 -17.37 1.74 4.06
N GLN A 147 -17.44 3.07 4.01
CA GLN A 147 -17.15 3.85 2.81
C GLN A 147 -15.68 3.67 2.37
N ILE A 148 -14.74 3.71 3.32
CA ILE A 148 -13.32 3.46 3.03
C ILE A 148 -13.15 2.08 2.40
N LEU A 149 -13.69 1.03 3.03
CA LEU A 149 -13.59 -0.34 2.53
C LEU A 149 -14.25 -0.52 1.16
N ASP A 150 -15.40 0.11 0.94
CA ASP A 150 -16.07 0.06 -0.37
C ASP A 150 -15.18 0.64 -1.47
N ILE A 151 -14.61 1.82 -1.25
CA ILE A 151 -13.72 2.47 -2.21
C ILE A 151 -12.46 1.62 -2.46
N VAL A 152 -11.75 1.21 -1.41
CA VAL A 152 -10.48 0.50 -1.59
C VAL A 152 -10.65 -0.91 -2.16
N ARG A 153 -11.72 -1.62 -1.79
CA ARG A 153 -12.04 -2.94 -2.36
C ARG A 153 -12.42 -2.83 -3.83
N ARG A 154 -13.25 -1.87 -4.18
CA ARG A 154 -13.61 -1.60 -5.57
C ARG A 154 -12.36 -1.26 -6.41
N THR A 155 -11.45 -0.47 -5.85
CA THR A 155 -10.25 0.00 -6.56
C THR A 155 -9.19 -1.08 -6.71
N TYR A 156 -8.95 -1.88 -5.67
CA TYR A 156 -7.80 -2.78 -5.59
C TYR A 156 -8.13 -4.28 -5.59
N CYS A 157 -9.39 -4.65 -5.36
CA CYS A 157 -9.80 -6.05 -5.21
C CYS A 157 -10.87 -6.47 -6.22
N GLY A 158 -10.99 -5.76 -7.34
CA GLY A 158 -11.95 -6.08 -8.40
C GLY A 158 -11.49 -7.24 -9.29
N THR A 159 -11.98 -7.26 -10.54
CA THR A 159 -11.57 -8.22 -11.57
C THR A 159 -10.23 -7.86 -12.23
N PHE A 160 -9.65 -6.77 -11.83
CA PHE A 160 -8.26 -6.37 -12.09
C PHE A 160 -7.68 -5.76 -10.81
N ALA A 161 -6.36 -5.74 -10.71
CA ALA A 161 -5.66 -5.11 -9.60
C ALA A 161 -4.57 -4.19 -10.12
N LEU A 162 -4.39 -3.05 -9.48
CA LEU A 162 -3.33 -2.10 -9.79
C LEU A 162 -2.27 -2.12 -8.69
N GLN A 163 -1.02 -2.31 -9.09
CA GLN A 163 0.14 -2.24 -8.23
C GLN A 163 1.02 -1.08 -8.69
N TYR A 164 1.12 -0.02 -7.93
CA TYR A 164 1.90 1.17 -8.26
C TYR A 164 2.83 1.63 -7.13
N MET A 165 2.74 1.01 -5.96
CA MET A 165 3.54 1.40 -4.80
C MET A 165 5.06 1.17 -4.96
N HIS A 166 5.48 0.47 -6.02
CA HIS A 166 6.89 0.31 -6.40
C HIS A 166 7.43 1.49 -7.22
N ILE A 167 6.57 2.40 -7.67
CA ILE A 167 6.98 3.59 -8.44
C ILE A 167 7.63 4.58 -7.48
N SER A 168 8.92 4.84 -7.68
CA SER A 168 9.72 5.72 -6.83
C SER A 168 9.48 7.22 -7.10
N ASN A 169 8.93 7.56 -8.28
CA ASN A 169 8.58 8.94 -8.61
C ASN A 169 7.22 9.30 -7.98
N PRO A 170 7.18 10.23 -7.00
CA PRO A 170 5.94 10.58 -6.30
C PRO A 170 4.91 11.28 -7.18
N GLU A 171 5.32 11.99 -8.24
CA GLU A 171 4.40 12.64 -9.18
C GLU A 171 3.65 11.61 -10.01
N GLU A 172 4.34 10.59 -10.53
CA GLU A 172 3.74 9.49 -11.29
C GLU A 172 2.79 8.66 -10.43
N ALA A 173 3.25 8.28 -9.23
CA ALA A 173 2.42 7.54 -8.27
C ALA A 173 1.20 8.35 -7.83
N GLY A 174 1.35 9.65 -7.60
CA GLY A 174 0.27 10.59 -7.29
C GLY A 174 -0.74 10.69 -8.44
N TRP A 175 -0.27 10.82 -9.67
CA TRP A 175 -1.11 10.89 -10.86
C TRP A 175 -1.98 9.63 -11.04
N LEU A 176 -1.40 8.44 -10.84
CA LEU A 176 -2.16 7.19 -10.89
C LEU A 176 -3.21 7.16 -9.77
N LYS A 177 -2.79 7.45 -8.54
CA LYS A 177 -3.66 7.45 -7.36
C LYS A 177 -4.88 8.35 -7.55
N GLU A 178 -4.70 9.57 -8.03
CA GLU A 178 -5.80 10.51 -8.26
C GLU A 178 -6.81 10.03 -9.31
N ARG A 179 -6.39 9.18 -10.24
CA ARG A 179 -7.25 8.65 -11.31
C ARG A 179 -8.04 7.42 -10.92
N ILE A 180 -7.52 6.62 -9.98
CA ILE A 180 -8.15 5.35 -9.62
C ILE A 180 -8.89 5.41 -8.28
N GLU A 181 -8.41 6.23 -7.34
CA GLU A 181 -9.01 6.35 -6.03
C GLU A 181 -10.10 7.43 -6.01
N GLY A 182 -11.11 7.20 -5.23
CA GLY A 182 -12.22 8.12 -5.02
C GLY A 182 -13.57 7.44 -5.23
N TYR A 183 -14.59 8.02 -4.65
CA TYR A 183 -15.96 7.50 -4.72
C TYR A 183 -16.56 7.60 -6.14
N ASP A 184 -16.05 8.51 -6.97
CA ASP A 184 -16.50 8.83 -8.33
C ASP A 184 -15.62 8.19 -9.43
N LYS A 185 -14.60 7.42 -9.07
CA LYS A 185 -13.60 6.86 -10.01
C LYS A 185 -13.92 5.45 -10.51
N GLU A 186 -15.18 5.06 -10.48
CA GLU A 186 -15.58 3.76 -11.01
C GLU A 186 -15.45 3.71 -12.53
N ILE A 187 -14.61 2.80 -13.03
CA ILE A 187 -14.43 2.57 -14.46
C ILE A 187 -15.51 1.61 -14.95
N LYS A 188 -16.47 2.12 -15.70
CA LYS A 188 -17.53 1.31 -16.32
C LYS A 188 -17.27 1.16 -17.81
N PHE A 189 -16.95 -0.04 -18.24
CA PHE A 189 -16.82 -0.35 -19.66
C PHE A 189 -18.18 -0.75 -20.24
N THR A 190 -18.53 -0.14 -21.39
CA THR A 190 -19.65 -0.60 -22.19
C THR A 190 -19.36 -1.99 -22.76
N ARG A 191 -20.39 -2.68 -23.23
CA ARG A 191 -20.22 -3.98 -23.89
C ARG A 191 -19.33 -3.89 -25.13
N GLU A 192 -19.48 -2.82 -25.90
CA GLU A 192 -18.69 -2.52 -27.09
C GLU A 192 -17.24 -2.23 -26.72
N GLY A 193 -17.00 -1.46 -25.67
CA GLY A 193 -15.65 -1.18 -25.14
C GLY A 193 -14.94 -2.47 -24.71
N ARG A 194 -15.61 -3.36 -23.97
CA ARG A 194 -15.04 -4.65 -23.58
C ARG A 194 -14.72 -5.54 -24.78
N LYS A 195 -15.58 -5.57 -25.82
CA LYS A 195 -15.30 -6.30 -27.07
C LYS A 195 -14.10 -5.71 -27.81
N ALA A 196 -13.98 -4.38 -27.87
CA ALA A 196 -12.85 -3.72 -28.51
C ALA A 196 -11.51 -4.05 -27.81
N ILE A 197 -11.49 -4.05 -26.48
CA ILE A 197 -10.32 -4.46 -25.70
C ILE A 197 -9.95 -5.92 -25.99
N LEU A 198 -10.92 -6.84 -25.90
CA LEU A 198 -10.69 -8.25 -26.19
C LEU A 198 -10.16 -8.46 -27.61
N ASN A 199 -10.73 -7.76 -28.60
CA ASN A 199 -10.28 -7.85 -29.99
C ASN A 199 -8.81 -7.44 -30.13
N LYS A 200 -8.39 -6.35 -29.46
CA LYS A 200 -6.99 -5.91 -29.47
C LYS A 200 -6.04 -6.89 -28.77
N MET A 201 -6.47 -7.54 -27.72
CA MET A 201 -5.69 -8.59 -27.06
C MET A 201 -5.51 -9.79 -27.98
N VAL A 202 -6.58 -10.24 -28.65
CA VAL A 202 -6.52 -11.36 -29.60
C VAL A 202 -5.65 -11.03 -30.82
N GLU A 203 -5.73 -9.79 -31.35
CA GLU A 203 -4.87 -9.32 -32.43
C GLU A 203 -3.39 -9.37 -32.01
N ALA A 204 -3.05 -8.85 -30.83
CA ALA A 204 -1.69 -8.85 -30.32
C ALA A 204 -1.15 -10.26 -30.12
N GLU A 205 -1.89 -11.14 -29.43
CA GLU A 205 -1.50 -12.53 -29.21
C GLU A 205 -1.35 -13.30 -30.53
N GLY A 206 -2.28 -13.09 -31.46
CA GLY A 206 -2.23 -13.72 -32.78
C GLY A 206 -1.00 -13.27 -33.57
N PHE A 207 -0.62 -12.00 -33.48
CA PHE A 207 0.60 -11.49 -34.10
C PHE A 207 1.85 -12.07 -33.48
N GLU A 208 1.95 -12.13 -32.15
CA GLU A 208 3.08 -12.73 -31.44
C GLU A 208 3.24 -14.23 -31.80
N LYS A 209 2.16 -14.99 -31.80
CA LYS A 209 2.17 -16.41 -32.22
C LYS A 209 2.60 -16.58 -33.68
N PHE A 210 2.13 -15.70 -34.58
CA PHE A 210 2.56 -15.72 -35.96
C PHE A 210 4.06 -15.48 -36.11
N LEU A 211 4.61 -14.48 -35.40
CA LEU A 211 6.05 -14.21 -35.43
C LEU A 211 6.85 -15.40 -34.91
N HIS A 212 6.43 -15.99 -33.78
CA HIS A 212 7.12 -17.14 -33.19
C HIS A 212 7.16 -18.37 -34.11
N VAL A 213 6.14 -18.55 -34.96
CA VAL A 213 6.12 -19.67 -35.93
C VAL A 213 6.93 -19.35 -37.18
N LYS A 214 7.02 -18.07 -37.54
CA LYS A 214 7.62 -17.61 -38.80
C LYS A 214 9.14 -17.42 -38.71
N TYR A 215 9.63 -17.04 -37.52
CA TYR A 215 11.01 -16.71 -37.18
C TYR A 215 11.56 -17.51 -36.02
#